data_a498c9c2b091fe732e268febe0d1130e
#
_entry.id   a498c9c2b091fe732e268febe0d1130e
#
_cell.length_a   1.000
_cell.length_b   1.000
_cell.length_c   1.000
_cell.angle_alpha   90.00
_cell.angle_beta   90.00
_cell.angle_gamma   90.00
#
_symmetry.space_group_name_H-M   'P 1'
#
loop_
_entity.id
_entity.type
_entity.pdbx_description
1 polymer ?
#
loop_
_entity_poly.entity_id
_entity_poly.type
_entity_poly.pdbx_seq_one_letter_code
_entity_poly.pdbx_strand_id
1 'polypeptide(L)'
;MSVLLAVLFCAAALAACKTNDDPKPAQSTSGGNKETQTTQSGDGLPDDLDFKGTKLSIAIRDKYTEYYLGEEGGDLIWAAVYKANQVVDERLHITREYVKTSESSVDHVNKVVTDILSNESTYDLVLVDQFYGCAKALDGAFANIKDEQYSKYLDLEKDYWYSDYMSNLTLSEDTLYFLGGDASPTIISWTSCTFFNWDLYDSYYGDPNALFRIVDNGGWTIDKLAQYSKEVYKDLDDSKTINENDQVGFTVSTGQSAVFAAQCAGMTFSKRDGDGNMELDVVNSKNQSIFEKIYNLYNATEGVYAYDYRTISDDLANKMFADGKALFMNEYFLRSWSEFTRNMNDAYAIIPRPKLDESQKDYISVMQDPLMLYTIPISLDMSKADAVSAFLEAQGIENHKTVFPAIYDTALKIKFVSDKVDSEVASHMVDLIYSSMTSDFAVINGFYLNSIADTVGHLVERKENTFVSSMQAILEGAQQKLEEMKLNYRV
;
A
#
# COMPACT_ATOMS: atom_id res chain seq x y z
N MET A 1 -30.34 17.49 -49.16
CA MET A 1 -31.32 16.40 -49.30
C MET A 1 -31.37 15.67 -47.97
N SER A 2 -32.47 15.84 -47.25
CA SER A 2 -32.78 15.25 -45.99
C SER A 2 -33.18 13.78 -46.14
N VAL A 3 -32.83 12.90 -45.20
CA VAL A 3 -33.68 11.79 -44.82
C VAL A 3 -33.53 11.53 -43.31
N LEU A 4 -34.59 11.81 -42.59
CA LEU A 4 -34.97 11.29 -41.30
C LEU A 4 -35.37 9.82 -41.38
N LEU A 5 -35.15 9.03 -40.33
CA LEU A 5 -36.07 7.94 -39.85
C LEU A 5 -35.49 7.47 -38.51
N ALA A 6 -36.15 7.67 -37.45
CA ALA A 6 -37.41 7.16 -36.88
C ALA A 6 -37.14 6.06 -35.82
N VAL A 7 -37.50 6.39 -34.63
CA VAL A 7 -37.56 5.62 -33.38
C VAL A 7 -38.58 4.49 -33.50
N LEU A 8 -38.30 3.32 -32.93
CA LEU A 8 -39.35 2.34 -32.61
C LEU A 8 -39.20 1.83 -31.16
N PHE A 9 -40.10 2.27 -30.31
CA PHE A 9 -40.44 1.69 -29.01
C PHE A 9 -41.19 0.37 -29.25
N CYS A 10 -40.89 -0.67 -28.49
CA CYS A 10 -41.83 -1.79 -28.24
C CYS A 10 -41.91 -2.06 -26.76
N ALA A 11 -43.03 -1.59 -26.19
CA ALA A 11 -43.57 -2.05 -24.92
C ALA A 11 -44.41 -3.30 -25.14
N ALA A 12 -44.29 -4.30 -24.31
CA ALA A 12 -45.28 -5.35 -24.17
C ALA A 12 -45.55 -5.62 -22.69
N ALA A 13 -46.82 -5.51 -22.36
CA ALA A 13 -47.36 -5.61 -21.01
C ALA A 13 -48.01 -6.97 -20.77
N LEU A 14 -47.95 -7.40 -19.50
CA LEU A 14 -48.98 -8.04 -18.68
C LEU A 14 -49.69 -9.33 -19.14
N ALA A 15 -49.64 -10.35 -18.29
CA ALA A 15 -50.85 -11.05 -17.86
C ALA A 15 -50.69 -11.67 -16.46
N ALA A 16 -51.63 -11.34 -15.60
CA ALA A 16 -51.79 -11.81 -14.23
C ALA A 16 -52.58 -13.14 -14.19
N CYS A 17 -52.37 -13.97 -13.19
CA CYS A 17 -53.40 -14.87 -12.66
C CYS A 17 -53.28 -14.93 -11.13
N LYS A 18 -54.41 -14.66 -10.48
CA LYS A 18 -54.73 -14.80 -9.06
C LYS A 18 -55.05 -16.24 -8.70
N THR A 19 -54.72 -16.66 -7.48
CA THR A 19 -55.64 -17.42 -6.62
C THR A 19 -55.35 -17.11 -5.14
N ASN A 20 -56.45 -16.90 -4.41
CA ASN A 20 -56.58 -16.59 -2.99
C ASN A 20 -56.26 -17.81 -2.13
N ASP A 21 -55.82 -17.56 -0.89
CA ASP A 21 -56.52 -17.93 0.34
C ASP A 21 -55.82 -17.37 1.59
N ASP A 22 -56.58 -16.54 2.34
CA ASP A 22 -56.28 -16.09 3.70
C ASP A 22 -56.71 -17.15 4.74
N PRO A 23 -56.14 -17.18 5.98
CA PRO A 23 -56.82 -16.50 7.06
C PRO A 23 -55.99 -15.73 8.05
N LYS A 24 -56.51 -14.58 8.50
CA LYS A 24 -56.25 -13.84 9.74
C LYS A 24 -57.00 -14.51 10.91
N PRO A 25 -56.87 -14.12 12.25
CA PRO A 25 -55.95 -13.17 12.90
C PRO A 25 -55.42 -13.61 14.28
N ALA A 26 -54.47 -12.88 14.86
CA ALA A 26 -54.41 -12.64 16.30
C ALA A 26 -53.63 -11.36 16.64
N GLN A 27 -54.31 -10.34 17.19
CA GLN A 27 -53.76 -9.19 17.87
C GLN A 27 -53.17 -9.59 19.18
N SER A 28 -51.92 -9.18 19.47
CA SER A 28 -51.47 -8.96 20.84
C SER A 28 -50.74 -7.62 20.93
N THR A 29 -51.32 -6.71 21.67
CA THR A 29 -50.79 -5.42 22.08
C THR A 29 -49.67 -5.64 23.09
N SER A 30 -48.48 -5.15 22.78
CA SER A 30 -47.45 -4.88 23.79
C SER A 30 -46.70 -3.66 23.35
N GLY A 31 -46.67 -2.62 24.22
CA GLY A 31 -45.93 -1.39 23.93
C GLY A 31 -44.44 -1.67 23.87
N GLY A 32 -43.87 -1.27 22.75
CA GLY A 32 -42.42 -1.30 22.54
C GLY A 32 -41.94 0.09 22.14
N ASN A 33 -40.88 0.51 22.74
CA ASN A 33 -40.11 1.72 22.46
C ASN A 33 -40.03 1.94 20.94
N LYS A 34 -40.29 3.18 20.52
CA LYS A 34 -39.85 3.66 19.23
C LYS A 34 -38.31 3.72 19.25
N GLU A 35 -37.65 2.67 18.82
CA GLU A 35 -36.32 2.81 18.23
C GLU A 35 -36.48 3.70 17.02
N THR A 36 -35.86 4.85 17.06
CA THR A 36 -35.69 5.72 15.90
C THR A 36 -34.85 4.92 14.90
N GLN A 37 -35.47 4.42 13.85
CA GLN A 37 -34.71 3.91 12.71
C GLN A 37 -33.96 5.10 12.14
N THR A 38 -32.69 5.22 12.45
CA THR A 38 -31.77 6.08 11.73
C THR A 38 -31.71 5.58 10.29
N THR A 39 -32.09 6.43 9.34
CA THR A 39 -31.81 6.20 7.93
C THR A 39 -30.29 6.16 7.76
N GLN A 40 -29.75 5.11 7.11
CA GLN A 40 -28.34 5.03 6.77
C GLN A 40 -28.12 5.71 5.41
N SER A 41 -27.14 6.60 5.35
CA SER A 41 -26.62 7.13 4.09
C SER A 41 -26.03 6.00 3.24
N GLY A 42 -25.80 6.24 1.96
CA GLY A 42 -25.15 5.28 1.08
C GLY A 42 -23.68 4.93 1.46
N ASP A 43 -23.15 5.60 2.51
CA ASP A 43 -21.82 5.37 3.09
C ASP A 43 -21.86 4.48 4.35
N GLY A 44 -23.02 4.03 4.79
CA GLY A 44 -23.17 3.19 5.98
C GLY A 44 -23.15 3.94 7.30
N LEU A 45 -22.79 5.21 7.31
CA LEU A 45 -22.86 6.09 8.48
C LEU A 45 -24.27 6.63 8.69
N PRO A 46 -24.71 6.90 9.94
CA PRO A 46 -26.00 7.54 10.21
C PRO A 46 -26.15 8.89 9.49
N ASP A 47 -27.30 9.12 8.84
CA ASP A 47 -27.57 10.34 8.07
C ASP A 47 -27.58 11.62 8.92
N ASP A 48 -27.88 11.48 10.21
CA ASP A 48 -28.04 12.58 11.17
C ASP A 48 -26.77 12.92 11.95
N LEU A 49 -25.60 12.38 11.55
CA LEU A 49 -24.32 12.74 12.17
C LEU A 49 -24.01 14.23 11.94
N ASP A 50 -23.88 14.95 13.06
CA ASP A 50 -23.52 16.37 13.10
C ASP A 50 -22.62 16.65 14.31
N PHE A 51 -21.34 16.85 14.07
CA PHE A 51 -20.36 17.17 15.11
C PHE A 51 -20.23 18.68 15.36
N LYS A 52 -21.16 19.50 14.87
CA LYS A 52 -21.36 20.92 15.23
C LYS A 52 -20.13 21.81 15.05
N GLY A 53 -19.34 21.54 14.03
CA GLY A 53 -18.10 22.27 13.76
C GLY A 53 -16.93 21.86 14.66
N THR A 54 -16.98 20.65 15.25
CA THR A 54 -15.85 20.12 16.03
C THR A 54 -14.55 20.17 15.22
N LYS A 55 -13.53 20.78 15.81
CA LYS A 55 -12.18 20.83 15.24
C LYS A 55 -11.42 19.57 15.60
N LEU A 56 -10.90 18.88 14.59
CA LEU A 56 -9.99 17.74 14.70
C LEU A 56 -8.56 18.18 14.37
N SER A 57 -7.66 18.07 15.33
CA SER A 57 -6.24 18.37 15.19
C SER A 57 -5.48 17.10 14.88
N ILE A 58 -4.83 17.03 13.70
CA ILE A 58 -4.14 15.85 13.18
C ILE A 58 -2.65 16.13 13.09
N ALA A 59 -1.85 15.51 13.96
CA ALA A 59 -0.41 15.65 13.86
C ALA A 59 0.13 14.91 12.63
N ILE A 60 1.01 15.56 11.89
CA ILE A 60 1.57 15.03 10.65
C ILE A 60 3.03 15.43 10.49
N ARG A 61 3.82 14.57 9.87
CA ARG A 61 5.15 14.89 9.38
C ARG A 61 5.06 15.93 8.26
N ASP A 62 5.79 17.03 8.36
CA ASP A 62 5.64 18.20 7.46
C ASP A 62 5.76 17.84 5.98
N LYS A 63 6.74 17.00 5.62
CA LYS A 63 7.00 16.52 4.26
C LYS A 63 5.76 15.92 3.57
N TYR A 64 4.83 15.33 4.33
CA TYR A 64 3.66 14.63 3.76
C TYR A 64 2.36 15.42 3.83
N THR A 65 2.40 16.64 4.36
CA THR A 65 1.17 17.44 4.56
C THR A 65 0.39 17.65 3.26
N GLU A 66 1.08 17.86 2.13
CA GLU A 66 0.45 18.08 0.82
C GLU A 66 -0.35 16.86 0.33
N TYR A 67 0.10 15.63 0.66
CA TYR A 67 -0.63 14.39 0.32
C TYR A 67 -1.99 14.29 1.00
N TYR A 68 -2.19 14.98 2.11
CA TYR A 68 -3.42 14.95 2.91
C TYR A 68 -4.26 16.21 2.78
N LEU A 69 -3.67 17.35 2.44
CA LEU A 69 -4.40 18.58 2.17
C LEU A 69 -5.05 18.59 0.79
N GLY A 70 -4.33 18.09 -0.21
CA GLY A 70 -4.68 18.32 -1.60
C GLY A 70 -4.60 19.80 -1.98
N GLU A 71 -4.98 20.14 -3.20
CA GLU A 71 -4.93 21.50 -3.73
C GLU A 71 -6.13 21.76 -4.66
N GLU A 72 -6.87 22.85 -4.40
CA GLU A 72 -7.95 23.27 -5.29
C GLU A 72 -7.40 23.66 -6.66
N GLY A 73 -7.82 22.94 -7.71
CA GLY A 73 -7.32 23.17 -9.08
C GLY A 73 -5.91 22.66 -9.33
N GLY A 74 -5.36 21.84 -8.42
CA GLY A 74 -4.12 21.08 -8.61
C GLY A 74 -4.25 20.03 -9.70
N ASP A 75 -3.25 19.15 -9.79
CA ASP A 75 -3.37 17.99 -10.67
C ASP A 75 -4.50 17.05 -10.22
N LEU A 76 -4.80 16.02 -11.03
CA LEU A 76 -5.96 15.15 -10.81
C LEU A 76 -6.01 14.55 -9.40
N ILE A 77 -4.86 14.13 -8.85
CA ILE A 77 -4.78 13.48 -7.53
C ILE A 77 -5.01 14.53 -6.43
N TRP A 78 -4.29 15.66 -6.49
CA TRP A 78 -4.39 16.71 -5.46
C TRP A 78 -5.77 17.35 -5.42
N ALA A 79 -6.40 17.56 -6.60
CA ALA A 79 -7.76 18.05 -6.69
C ALA A 79 -8.77 17.04 -6.13
N ALA A 80 -8.57 15.74 -6.33
CA ALA A 80 -9.41 14.69 -5.76
C ALA A 80 -9.30 14.63 -4.23
N VAL A 81 -8.09 14.70 -3.67
CA VAL A 81 -7.86 14.76 -2.22
C VAL A 81 -8.52 15.99 -1.61
N TYR A 82 -8.33 17.17 -2.21
CA TYR A 82 -8.94 18.39 -1.73
C TYR A 82 -10.48 18.29 -1.69
N LYS A 83 -11.07 17.78 -2.76
CA LYS A 83 -12.53 17.60 -2.85
C LYS A 83 -13.05 16.55 -1.85
N ALA A 84 -12.36 15.42 -1.70
CA ALA A 84 -12.71 14.39 -0.72
C ALA A 84 -12.73 14.98 0.70
N ASN A 85 -11.71 15.78 1.02
CA ASN A 85 -11.63 16.46 2.30
C ASN A 85 -12.84 17.37 2.56
N GLN A 86 -13.23 18.16 1.55
CA GLN A 86 -14.43 19.03 1.67
C GLN A 86 -15.71 18.21 1.89
N VAL A 87 -15.91 17.14 1.11
CA VAL A 87 -17.08 16.26 1.24
C VAL A 87 -17.18 15.68 2.64
N VAL A 88 -16.08 15.16 3.19
CA VAL A 88 -16.06 14.59 4.55
C VAL A 88 -16.31 15.65 5.61
N ASP A 89 -15.66 16.83 5.52
CA ASP A 89 -15.82 17.93 6.48
C ASP A 89 -17.25 18.46 6.51
N GLU A 90 -17.85 18.65 5.34
CA GLU A 90 -19.26 19.08 5.20
C GLU A 90 -20.22 17.99 5.71
N ARG A 91 -19.98 16.71 5.32
CA ARG A 91 -20.83 15.57 5.71
C ARG A 91 -20.92 15.38 7.22
N LEU A 92 -19.81 15.57 7.92
CA LEU A 92 -19.73 15.37 9.38
C LEU A 92 -19.86 16.68 10.17
N HIS A 93 -19.88 17.81 9.49
CA HIS A 93 -19.84 19.15 10.09
C HIS A 93 -18.67 19.27 11.08
N ILE A 94 -17.46 19.01 10.59
CA ILE A 94 -16.18 19.12 11.30
C ILE A 94 -15.26 20.15 10.62
N THR A 95 -14.15 20.47 11.28
CA THR A 95 -13.03 21.20 10.71
C THR A 95 -11.75 20.46 11.00
N ARG A 96 -10.96 20.09 9.98
CA ARG A 96 -9.65 19.46 10.16
C ARG A 96 -8.53 20.49 10.21
N GLU A 97 -7.54 20.25 11.03
CA GLU A 97 -6.30 21.02 11.07
C GLU A 97 -5.13 20.06 11.12
N TYR A 98 -4.21 20.18 10.15
CA TYR A 98 -2.95 19.44 10.19
C TYR A 98 -1.88 20.20 10.96
N VAL A 99 -1.41 19.59 12.05
CA VAL A 99 -0.36 20.16 12.91
C VAL A 99 0.98 19.58 12.44
N LYS A 100 1.72 20.39 11.71
CA LYS A 100 3.06 20.05 11.22
C LYS A 100 4.04 19.97 12.37
N THR A 101 4.85 18.92 12.42
CA THR A 101 5.82 18.70 13.50
C THR A 101 7.26 18.78 13.02
N SER A 102 7.75 17.80 12.27
CA SER A 102 9.12 17.72 11.76
C SER A 102 9.13 17.12 10.34
N GLU A 103 10.15 17.43 9.55
CA GLU A 103 10.41 16.74 8.28
C GLU A 103 11.07 15.37 8.50
N SER A 104 11.79 15.20 9.63
CA SER A 104 12.41 13.94 10.03
C SER A 104 11.37 12.98 10.61
N SER A 105 11.34 11.74 10.14
CA SER A 105 10.48 10.68 10.64
C SER A 105 10.70 10.41 12.13
N VAL A 106 11.96 10.26 12.52
CA VAL A 106 12.37 9.97 13.91
C VAL A 106 11.95 11.11 14.84
N ASP A 107 12.22 12.36 14.45
CA ASP A 107 11.91 13.54 15.29
C ASP A 107 10.40 13.75 15.40
N HIS A 108 9.65 13.51 14.28
CA HIS A 108 8.20 13.57 14.28
C HIS A 108 7.61 12.59 15.30
N VAL A 109 7.95 11.30 15.18
CA VAL A 109 7.40 10.25 16.04
C VAL A 109 7.81 10.47 17.51
N ASN A 110 9.08 10.80 17.78
CA ASN A 110 9.52 11.10 19.14
C ASN A 110 8.80 12.30 19.75
N LYS A 111 8.59 13.36 18.95
CA LYS A 111 7.87 14.55 19.41
C LYS A 111 6.43 14.21 19.80
N VAL A 112 5.67 13.57 18.90
CA VAL A 112 4.26 13.27 19.17
C VAL A 112 4.10 12.32 20.36
N VAL A 113 4.95 11.29 20.49
CA VAL A 113 4.94 10.39 21.65
C VAL A 113 5.26 11.14 22.95
N THR A 114 6.25 12.02 22.93
CA THR A 114 6.61 12.84 24.10
C THR A 114 5.45 13.76 24.50
N ASP A 115 4.85 14.46 23.56
CA ASP A 115 3.73 15.38 23.80
C ASP A 115 2.53 14.62 24.40
N ILE A 116 2.20 13.43 23.88
CA ILE A 116 1.10 12.59 24.35
C ILE A 116 1.36 12.13 25.79
N LEU A 117 2.54 11.58 26.08
CA LEU A 117 2.87 11.01 27.39
C LEU A 117 3.06 12.08 28.48
N SER A 118 3.47 13.29 28.11
CA SER A 118 3.54 14.44 29.03
C SER A 118 2.21 15.13 29.27
N ASN A 119 1.14 14.69 28.58
CA ASN A 119 -0.19 15.31 28.59
C ASN A 119 -0.18 16.78 28.11
N GLU A 120 0.77 17.10 27.21
CA GLU A 120 0.86 18.41 26.55
C GLU A 120 0.24 18.36 25.13
N SER A 121 -0.16 17.16 24.68
CA SER A 121 -0.74 16.95 23.34
C SER A 121 -2.12 17.58 23.21
N THR A 122 -2.32 18.25 22.08
CA THR A 122 -3.62 18.72 21.63
C THR A 122 -4.09 17.99 20.36
N TYR A 123 -3.45 16.83 20.08
CA TYR A 123 -3.76 16.04 18.91
C TYR A 123 -4.98 15.14 19.17
N ASP A 124 -5.91 15.13 18.22
CA ASP A 124 -7.04 14.21 18.20
C ASP A 124 -6.73 12.95 17.39
N LEU A 125 -5.87 13.09 16.38
CA LEU A 125 -5.30 12.01 15.56
C LEU A 125 -3.82 12.28 15.31
N VAL A 126 -3.09 11.21 15.01
CA VAL A 126 -1.69 11.27 14.60
C VAL A 126 -1.49 10.44 13.35
N LEU A 127 -0.70 10.94 12.42
CA LEU A 127 -0.18 10.20 11.27
C LEU A 127 1.29 9.91 11.53
N VAL A 128 1.68 8.63 11.52
CA VAL A 128 3.06 8.18 11.77
C VAL A 128 3.57 7.33 10.62
N ASP A 129 4.88 7.40 10.35
CA ASP A 129 5.53 6.46 9.42
C ASP A 129 5.46 5.04 9.98
N GLN A 130 5.28 4.05 9.11
CA GLN A 130 5.13 2.65 9.49
C GLN A 130 6.27 2.17 10.41
N PHE A 131 7.51 2.30 9.98
CA PHE A 131 8.68 1.73 10.66
C PHE A 131 8.95 2.34 12.04
N TYR A 132 8.99 3.67 12.12
CA TYR A 132 9.25 4.36 13.40
C TYR A 132 8.00 4.45 14.28
N GLY A 133 6.81 4.58 13.67
CA GLY A 133 5.55 4.62 14.40
C GLY A 133 5.24 3.30 15.08
N CYS A 134 5.30 2.18 14.35
CA CYS A 134 5.03 0.86 14.91
C CYS A 134 6.01 0.48 16.01
N ALA A 135 7.30 0.88 15.90
CA ALA A 135 8.27 0.69 16.98
C ALA A 135 7.88 1.41 18.29
N LYS A 136 7.00 2.42 18.22
CA LYS A 136 6.51 3.19 19.38
C LYS A 136 5.17 2.70 19.95
N ALA A 137 4.58 1.66 19.38
CA ALA A 137 3.36 1.05 19.92
C ALA A 137 3.52 0.64 21.40
N LEU A 138 4.72 0.20 21.77
CA LEU A 138 5.05 -0.25 23.13
C LEU A 138 5.26 0.89 24.14
N ASP A 139 5.45 2.12 23.68
CA ASP A 139 5.65 3.28 24.57
C ASP A 139 4.34 3.67 25.31
N GLY A 140 3.19 3.09 24.89
CA GLY A 140 1.90 3.31 25.51
C GLY A 140 1.26 4.67 25.21
N ALA A 141 1.70 5.34 24.13
CA ALA A 141 1.15 6.63 23.67
C ALA A 141 -0.12 6.49 22.83
N PHE A 142 -0.38 5.31 22.26
CA PHE A 142 -1.46 5.08 21.31
C PHE A 142 -2.56 4.19 21.88
N ALA A 143 -3.80 4.52 21.56
CA ALA A 143 -4.98 3.78 22.00
C ALA A 143 -5.21 2.53 21.12
N ASN A 144 -5.79 1.49 21.68
CA ASN A 144 -6.27 0.36 20.92
C ASN A 144 -7.54 0.78 20.15
N ILE A 145 -7.43 0.88 18.83
CA ILE A 145 -8.52 1.33 17.95
C ILE A 145 -9.71 0.37 17.97
N LYS A 146 -9.48 -0.91 18.31
CA LYS A 146 -10.56 -1.91 18.44
C LYS A 146 -11.44 -1.73 19.69
N ASP A 147 -11.02 -0.92 20.65
CA ASP A 147 -11.86 -0.60 21.80
C ASP A 147 -13.12 0.12 21.32
N GLU A 148 -14.29 -0.29 21.82
CA GLU A 148 -15.62 0.21 21.42
C GLU A 148 -15.72 1.74 21.41
N GLN A 149 -15.04 2.38 22.36
CA GLN A 149 -15.04 3.84 22.49
C GLN A 149 -14.31 4.57 21.33
N TYR A 150 -13.45 3.88 20.57
CA TYR A 150 -12.69 4.44 19.43
C TYR A 150 -13.16 3.89 18.09
N SER A 151 -13.88 2.76 18.06
CA SER A 151 -14.28 2.06 16.84
C SER A 151 -15.76 2.20 16.49
N LYS A 152 -16.52 2.99 17.21
CA LYS A 152 -17.99 3.07 17.11
C LYS A 152 -18.56 3.17 15.70
N TYR A 153 -17.88 3.87 14.79
CA TYR A 153 -18.30 4.06 13.41
C TYR A 153 -17.38 3.37 12.41
N LEU A 154 -16.32 2.68 12.86
CA LEU A 154 -15.39 1.96 11.99
C LEU A 154 -15.96 0.58 11.62
N ASP A 155 -16.00 0.28 10.33
CA ASP A 155 -16.29 -1.06 9.80
C ASP A 155 -15.01 -1.62 9.16
N LEU A 156 -14.13 -2.19 10.00
CA LEU A 156 -12.81 -2.69 9.61
C LEU A 156 -12.85 -3.91 8.67
N GLU A 157 -14.04 -4.46 8.39
CA GLU A 157 -14.25 -5.55 7.44
C GLU A 157 -14.40 -5.07 5.99
N LYS A 158 -14.45 -3.76 5.78
CA LYS A 158 -14.55 -3.18 4.45
C LYS A 158 -13.23 -3.23 3.69
N ASP A 159 -13.31 -3.36 2.39
CA ASP A 159 -12.18 -3.51 1.46
C ASP A 159 -11.30 -2.26 1.32
N TYR A 160 -11.80 -1.08 1.68
CA TYR A 160 -10.96 0.12 1.82
C TYR A 160 -10.09 0.14 3.09
N TRP A 161 -10.26 -0.83 4.01
CA TRP A 161 -9.32 -1.12 5.08
C TRP A 161 -8.52 -2.37 4.70
N TYR A 162 -7.21 -2.26 4.67
CA TYR A 162 -6.32 -3.35 4.24
C TYR A 162 -6.15 -4.38 5.35
N SER A 163 -7.15 -5.24 5.55
CA SER A 163 -7.24 -6.18 6.68
C SER A 163 -6.01 -7.08 6.80
N ASP A 164 -5.52 -7.66 5.70
CA ASP A 164 -4.32 -8.50 5.68
C ASP A 164 -3.07 -7.74 6.10
N TYR A 165 -2.94 -6.50 5.63
CA TYR A 165 -1.85 -5.63 6.05
C TYR A 165 -1.97 -5.24 7.53
N MET A 166 -3.16 -4.82 7.97
CA MET A 166 -3.40 -4.45 9.37
C MET A 166 -3.16 -5.61 10.34
N SER A 167 -3.42 -6.85 9.92
CA SER A 167 -3.11 -8.04 10.74
C SER A 167 -1.61 -8.17 11.03
N ASN A 168 -0.76 -7.67 10.14
CA ASN A 168 0.69 -7.63 10.28
C ASN A 168 1.22 -6.39 11.04
N LEU A 169 0.36 -5.41 11.35
CA LEU A 169 0.71 -4.27 12.21
C LEU A 169 0.63 -4.60 13.71
N THR A 170 0.11 -5.76 14.08
CA THR A 170 -0.19 -6.09 15.47
C THR A 170 0.35 -7.45 15.91
N LEU A 171 0.64 -7.59 17.20
CA LEU A 171 1.04 -8.86 17.84
C LEU A 171 -0.14 -9.77 18.14
N SER A 172 -1.31 -9.20 18.43
CA SER A 172 -2.52 -9.91 18.86
C SER A 172 -3.70 -9.49 17.99
N GLU A 173 -4.61 -10.42 17.73
CA GLU A 173 -5.84 -10.13 16.99
C GLU A 173 -6.76 -9.15 17.72
N ASP A 174 -6.63 -9.03 19.04
CA ASP A 174 -7.47 -8.15 19.89
C ASP A 174 -6.97 -6.70 19.95
N THR A 175 -5.80 -6.41 19.38
CA THR A 175 -5.19 -5.07 19.44
C THR A 175 -4.93 -4.51 18.06
N LEU A 176 -5.18 -3.21 17.90
CA LEU A 176 -4.84 -2.46 16.68
C LEU A 176 -4.51 -1.02 17.05
N TYR A 177 -3.26 -0.63 16.95
CA TYR A 177 -2.83 0.74 17.26
C TYR A 177 -2.74 1.64 16.03
N PHE A 178 -2.67 1.06 14.83
CA PHE A 178 -2.47 1.78 13.58
C PHE A 178 -3.48 1.33 12.52
N LEU A 179 -4.07 2.29 11.82
CA LEU A 179 -4.98 2.03 10.70
C LEU A 179 -4.28 2.20 9.37
N GLY A 180 -4.35 1.16 8.55
CA GLY A 180 -3.91 1.14 7.16
C GLY A 180 -5.10 0.94 6.23
N GLY A 181 -5.32 1.88 5.33
CA GLY A 181 -6.43 1.85 4.38
C GLY A 181 -6.48 3.11 3.52
N ASP A 182 -7.53 3.22 2.71
CA ASP A 182 -7.70 4.31 1.75
C ASP A 182 -7.85 5.69 2.39
N ALA A 183 -8.13 5.77 3.70
CA ALA A 183 -8.05 7.03 4.44
C ALA A 183 -6.65 7.68 4.32
N SER A 184 -5.60 6.89 4.03
CA SER A 184 -4.23 7.35 3.84
C SER A 184 -3.76 7.17 2.39
N PRO A 185 -3.78 8.21 1.55
CA PRO A 185 -3.35 8.13 0.15
C PRO A 185 -1.86 7.80 -0.02
N THR A 186 -1.04 7.91 1.03
CA THR A 186 0.38 7.59 0.97
C THR A 186 0.65 6.08 0.89
N ILE A 187 -0.29 5.22 1.32
CA ILE A 187 -0.06 3.78 1.34
C ILE A 187 0.13 3.22 -0.07
N ILE A 188 -0.81 3.48 -0.99
CA ILE A 188 -0.65 3.03 -2.37
C ILE A 188 0.54 3.72 -3.05
N SER A 189 0.79 4.99 -2.74
CA SER A 189 1.92 5.73 -3.32
C SER A 189 3.26 5.04 -3.08
N TRP A 190 3.43 4.43 -1.92
CA TRP A 190 4.65 3.71 -1.53
C TRP A 190 4.56 2.19 -1.73
N THR A 191 3.60 1.72 -2.49
CA THR A 191 3.50 0.30 -2.88
C THR A 191 4.47 -0.03 -4.00
N SER A 192 5.22 -1.12 -3.85
CA SER A 192 6.24 -1.52 -4.82
C SER A 192 5.62 -2.20 -6.05
N CYS A 193 6.16 -1.85 -7.21
CA CYS A 193 5.75 -2.43 -8.50
C CYS A 193 6.95 -2.53 -9.46
N THR A 194 6.73 -3.09 -10.63
CA THR A 194 7.69 -3.11 -11.73
C THR A 194 7.21 -2.22 -12.86
N PHE A 195 8.04 -1.28 -13.25
CA PHE A 195 7.86 -0.49 -14.47
C PHE A 195 8.52 -1.22 -15.62
N PHE A 196 7.91 -1.23 -16.79
CA PHE A 196 8.58 -1.70 -18.00
C PHE A 196 8.47 -0.67 -19.13
N ASN A 197 9.55 -0.52 -19.88
CA ASN A 197 9.64 0.34 -21.04
C ASN A 197 8.91 -0.33 -22.22
N TRP A 198 7.78 0.26 -22.62
CA TRP A 198 6.91 -0.26 -23.66
C TRP A 198 7.59 -0.30 -25.01
N ASP A 199 8.23 0.80 -25.41
CA ASP A 199 8.84 0.92 -26.75
C ASP A 199 10.08 0.04 -26.85
N LEU A 200 10.86 -0.08 -25.78
CA LEU A 200 12.00 -1.00 -25.73
C LEU A 200 11.53 -2.45 -25.82
N TYR A 201 10.46 -2.83 -25.10
CA TYR A 201 9.88 -4.18 -25.19
C TYR A 201 9.37 -4.45 -26.62
N ASP A 202 8.64 -3.52 -27.23
CA ASP A 202 8.12 -3.63 -28.60
C ASP A 202 9.25 -3.88 -29.60
N SER A 203 10.37 -3.19 -29.44
CA SER A 203 11.53 -3.32 -30.34
C SER A 203 12.17 -4.72 -30.33
N TYR A 204 12.02 -5.48 -29.23
CA TYR A 204 12.57 -6.84 -29.07
C TYR A 204 11.54 -7.93 -29.34
N TYR A 205 10.29 -7.73 -28.94
CA TYR A 205 9.27 -8.79 -28.89
C TYR A 205 8.03 -8.49 -29.72
N GLY A 206 7.86 -7.26 -30.22
CA GLY A 206 6.82 -6.85 -31.17
C GLY A 206 5.41 -6.73 -30.63
N ASP A 207 5.14 -7.13 -29.38
CA ASP A 207 3.82 -7.02 -28.75
C ASP A 207 3.93 -6.87 -27.24
N PRO A 208 4.02 -5.65 -26.72
CA PRO A 208 4.08 -5.43 -25.27
C PRO A 208 2.85 -5.94 -24.48
N ASN A 209 1.67 -6.06 -25.12
CA ASN A 209 0.51 -6.68 -24.45
C ASN A 209 0.75 -8.17 -24.13
N ALA A 210 1.73 -8.81 -24.75
CA ALA A 210 2.13 -10.17 -24.40
C ALA A 210 2.64 -10.25 -22.95
N LEU A 211 3.29 -9.20 -22.41
CA LEU A 211 3.75 -9.19 -21.04
C LEU A 211 2.58 -9.17 -20.05
N PHE A 212 1.54 -8.40 -20.31
CA PHE A 212 0.33 -8.43 -19.49
C PHE A 212 -0.31 -9.83 -19.45
N ARG A 213 -0.39 -10.50 -20.60
CA ARG A 213 -0.90 -11.88 -20.66
C ARG A 213 -0.02 -12.86 -19.87
N ILE A 214 1.30 -12.64 -19.83
CA ILE A 214 2.22 -13.41 -19.00
C ILE A 214 1.92 -13.18 -17.51
N VAL A 215 1.67 -11.94 -17.11
CA VAL A 215 1.27 -11.59 -15.74
C VAL A 215 -0.04 -12.28 -15.37
N ASP A 216 -1.09 -12.14 -16.19
CA ASP A 216 -2.42 -12.71 -15.94
C ASP A 216 -2.39 -14.24 -15.80
N ASN A 217 -1.55 -14.91 -16.60
CA ASN A 217 -1.38 -16.35 -16.53
C ASN A 217 -0.41 -16.80 -15.41
N GLY A 218 0.04 -15.86 -14.56
CA GLY A 218 0.94 -16.15 -13.45
C GLY A 218 2.38 -16.50 -13.86
N GLY A 219 2.75 -16.25 -15.12
CA GLY A 219 4.09 -16.54 -15.67
C GLY A 219 5.12 -15.43 -15.46
N TRP A 220 4.76 -14.32 -14.85
CA TRP A 220 5.70 -13.24 -14.50
C TRP A 220 6.46 -13.60 -13.23
N THR A 221 7.64 -14.17 -13.42
CA THR A 221 8.49 -14.75 -12.37
C THR A 221 9.90 -14.16 -12.40
N ILE A 222 10.68 -14.41 -11.33
CA ILE A 222 12.10 -14.01 -11.26
C ILE A 222 12.88 -14.59 -12.45
N ASP A 223 12.60 -15.84 -12.83
CA ASP A 223 13.27 -16.46 -13.98
C ASP A 223 12.91 -15.78 -15.29
N LYS A 224 11.66 -15.34 -15.42
CA LYS A 224 11.20 -14.59 -16.61
C LYS A 224 11.87 -13.20 -16.67
N LEU A 225 11.98 -12.51 -15.54
CA LEU A 225 12.73 -11.25 -15.45
C LEU A 225 14.20 -11.46 -15.81
N ALA A 226 14.84 -12.50 -15.27
CA ALA A 226 16.24 -12.83 -15.58
C ALA A 226 16.44 -13.16 -17.06
N GLN A 227 15.51 -13.91 -17.67
CA GLN A 227 15.52 -14.21 -19.11
C GLN A 227 15.50 -12.92 -19.95
N TYR A 228 14.51 -12.05 -19.71
CA TYR A 228 14.39 -10.78 -20.44
C TYR A 228 15.60 -9.87 -20.21
N SER A 229 16.15 -9.87 -19.00
CA SER A 229 17.31 -9.05 -18.65
C SER A 229 18.51 -9.42 -19.52
N LYS A 230 18.76 -10.71 -19.69
CA LYS A 230 19.84 -11.22 -20.53
C LYS A 230 19.63 -10.97 -22.01
N GLU A 231 18.38 -11.15 -22.51
CA GLU A 231 18.06 -11.02 -23.94
C GLU A 231 18.20 -9.58 -24.45
N VAL A 232 17.96 -8.59 -23.56
CA VAL A 232 17.96 -7.15 -23.92
C VAL A 232 19.32 -6.48 -23.68
N TYR A 233 20.21 -7.11 -22.92
CA TYR A 233 21.49 -6.54 -22.57
C TYR A 233 22.36 -6.19 -23.78
N LYS A 234 22.96 -4.99 -23.76
CA LYS A 234 23.99 -4.54 -24.70
C LYS A 234 25.04 -3.72 -23.96
N ASP A 235 26.29 -4.14 -24.08
CA ASP A 235 27.45 -3.35 -23.68
C ASP A 235 27.64 -2.24 -24.74
N LEU A 236 27.33 -1.00 -24.36
CA LEU A 236 27.34 0.15 -25.29
C LEU A 236 28.64 0.94 -25.23
N ASP A 237 29.48 0.73 -24.21
CA ASP A 237 30.73 1.44 -24.02
C ASP A 237 31.98 0.54 -24.15
N ASP A 238 31.79 -0.73 -24.53
CA ASP A 238 32.85 -1.76 -24.65
C ASP A 238 33.66 -2.00 -23.36
N SER A 239 33.07 -1.65 -22.19
CA SER A 239 33.73 -1.77 -20.88
C SER A 239 33.85 -3.22 -20.42
N LYS A 240 33.05 -4.14 -20.95
CA LYS A 240 32.90 -5.55 -20.57
C LYS A 240 32.40 -5.74 -19.13
N THR A 241 31.90 -4.69 -18.52
CA THR A 241 31.28 -4.67 -17.20
C THR A 241 29.96 -3.93 -17.27
N ILE A 242 28.91 -4.53 -16.70
CA ILE A 242 27.59 -3.89 -16.69
C ILE A 242 27.65 -2.61 -15.85
N ASN A 243 27.23 -1.48 -16.44
CA ASN A 243 27.24 -0.18 -15.81
C ASN A 243 26.09 0.72 -16.34
N GLU A 244 26.00 1.96 -15.83
CA GLU A 244 24.93 2.92 -16.16
C GLU A 244 24.95 3.44 -17.60
N ASN A 245 26.00 3.16 -18.37
CA ASN A 245 26.08 3.55 -19.77
C ASN A 245 25.46 2.52 -20.70
N ASP A 246 25.28 1.29 -20.23
CA ASP A 246 24.76 0.16 -20.99
C ASP A 246 23.24 0.21 -21.18
N GLN A 247 22.77 -0.57 -22.14
CA GLN A 247 21.37 -0.98 -22.20
C GLN A 247 21.22 -2.26 -21.38
N VAL A 248 20.39 -2.19 -20.32
CA VAL A 248 20.17 -3.32 -19.40
C VAL A 248 18.73 -3.81 -19.46
N GLY A 249 18.52 -5.09 -19.15
CA GLY A 249 17.17 -5.60 -19.04
C GLY A 249 16.50 -5.22 -17.71
N PHE A 250 17.30 -5.10 -16.65
CA PHE A 250 16.78 -4.73 -15.35
C PHE A 250 17.76 -3.84 -14.58
N THR A 251 17.25 -2.70 -14.07
CA THR A 251 17.99 -1.84 -13.16
C THR A 251 17.30 -1.76 -11.80
N VAL A 252 18.08 -1.80 -10.73
CA VAL A 252 17.55 -1.84 -9.36
C VAL A 252 18.63 -1.43 -8.35
N SER A 253 18.23 -0.74 -7.26
CA SER A 253 19.12 -0.55 -6.11
C SER A 253 19.26 -1.85 -5.29
N THR A 254 20.37 -2.02 -4.60
CA THR A 254 20.58 -3.11 -3.62
C THR A 254 19.98 -2.76 -2.25
N GLY A 255 20.29 -3.55 -1.22
CA GLY A 255 19.81 -3.31 0.13
C GLY A 255 18.31 -3.61 0.27
N GLN A 256 17.52 -2.63 0.70
CA GLN A 256 16.10 -2.82 1.00
C GLN A 256 15.27 -3.30 -0.21
N SER A 257 15.66 -2.94 -1.43
CA SER A 257 14.98 -3.44 -2.64
C SER A 257 15.09 -4.97 -2.79
N ALA A 258 16.18 -5.59 -2.30
CA ALA A 258 16.32 -7.03 -2.27
C ALA A 258 15.43 -7.69 -1.19
N VAL A 259 15.23 -7.03 -0.04
CA VAL A 259 14.25 -7.45 0.98
C VAL A 259 12.84 -7.48 0.41
N PHE A 260 12.46 -6.43 -0.32
CA PHE A 260 11.15 -6.36 -0.97
C PHE A 260 10.99 -7.40 -2.07
N ALA A 261 12.03 -7.61 -2.89
CA ALA A 261 12.00 -8.65 -3.91
C ALA A 261 11.83 -10.05 -3.28
N ALA A 262 12.48 -10.30 -2.15
CA ALA A 262 12.33 -11.56 -1.41
C ALA A 262 10.90 -11.73 -0.85
N GLN A 263 10.30 -10.69 -0.29
CA GLN A 263 8.91 -10.74 0.18
C GLN A 263 7.93 -10.94 -0.98
N CYS A 264 8.11 -10.23 -2.11
CA CYS A 264 7.28 -10.43 -3.30
C CYS A 264 7.40 -11.86 -3.86
N ALA A 265 8.56 -12.50 -3.68
CA ALA A 265 8.80 -13.92 -3.98
C ALA A 265 8.25 -14.87 -2.89
N GLY A 266 7.52 -14.36 -1.90
CA GLY A 266 6.87 -15.14 -0.85
C GLY A 266 7.79 -15.53 0.32
N MET A 267 8.91 -14.83 0.54
CA MET A 267 9.68 -14.92 1.78
C MET A 267 8.89 -14.30 2.91
N THR A 268 8.83 -14.99 4.04
CA THR A 268 8.26 -14.49 5.28
C THR A 268 9.29 -14.54 6.39
N PHE A 269 9.32 -13.51 7.23
CA PHE A 269 10.20 -13.44 8.39
C PHE A 269 9.45 -13.75 9.67
N SER A 270 8.14 -13.63 9.62
CA SER A 270 7.22 -13.92 10.72
C SER A 270 6.00 -14.71 10.24
N LYS A 271 5.32 -15.34 11.17
CA LYS A 271 4.03 -16.02 10.98
C LYS A 271 3.25 -16.04 12.28
N ARG A 272 1.94 -16.31 12.21
CA ARG A 272 1.14 -16.63 13.38
C ARG A 272 1.15 -18.13 13.65
N ASP A 273 1.27 -18.51 14.93
CA ASP A 273 1.09 -19.90 15.35
C ASP A 273 -0.40 -20.31 15.37
N GLY A 274 -0.70 -21.53 15.78
CA GLY A 274 -2.07 -22.05 15.86
C GLY A 274 -2.99 -21.33 16.87
N ASP A 275 -2.42 -20.56 17.78
CA ASP A 275 -3.12 -19.77 18.80
C ASP A 275 -3.18 -18.27 18.43
N GLY A 276 -2.71 -17.90 17.23
CA GLY A 276 -2.70 -16.53 16.71
C GLY A 276 -1.52 -15.67 17.17
N ASN A 277 -0.56 -16.24 17.92
CA ASN A 277 0.61 -15.48 18.38
C ASN A 277 1.65 -15.31 17.27
N MET A 278 2.32 -14.17 17.27
CA MET A 278 3.40 -13.90 16.33
C MET A 278 4.67 -14.67 16.69
N GLU A 279 5.26 -15.34 15.69
CA GLU A 279 6.54 -16.04 15.77
C GLU A 279 7.47 -15.60 14.64
N LEU A 280 8.79 -15.66 14.85
CA LEU A 280 9.79 -15.50 13.78
C LEU A 280 9.97 -16.84 13.06
N ASP A 281 9.86 -16.84 11.73
CA ASP A 281 10.02 -18.02 10.86
C ASP A 281 10.99 -17.73 9.72
N VAL A 282 12.24 -17.48 10.05
CA VAL A 282 13.23 -16.95 9.11
C VAL A 282 14.04 -18.07 8.47
N VAL A 283 14.54 -19.03 9.27
CA VAL A 283 15.47 -20.08 8.81
C VAL A 283 14.69 -21.32 8.41
N ASN A 284 14.25 -21.37 7.17
CA ASN A 284 13.58 -22.51 6.57
C ASN A 284 14.03 -22.71 5.10
N SER A 285 13.74 -23.87 4.52
CA SER A 285 14.19 -24.22 3.17
C SER A 285 13.57 -23.34 2.07
N LYS A 286 12.33 -22.88 2.28
CA LYS A 286 11.65 -21.97 1.35
C LYS A 286 12.38 -20.63 1.29
N ASN A 287 12.64 -20.02 2.45
CA ASN A 287 13.32 -18.74 2.54
C ASN A 287 14.75 -18.81 2.00
N GLN A 288 15.48 -19.93 2.27
CA GLN A 288 16.79 -20.13 1.69
C GLN A 288 16.73 -20.18 0.16
N SER A 289 15.79 -20.91 -0.42
CA SER A 289 15.63 -21.01 -1.88
C SER A 289 15.28 -19.65 -2.50
N ILE A 290 14.41 -18.87 -1.85
CA ILE A 290 14.07 -17.51 -2.28
C ILE A 290 15.31 -16.62 -2.24
N PHE A 291 16.06 -16.65 -1.13
CA PHE A 291 17.27 -15.85 -0.99
C PHE A 291 18.28 -16.18 -2.10
N GLU A 292 18.56 -17.45 -2.35
CA GLU A 292 19.49 -17.90 -3.41
C GLU A 292 19.06 -17.36 -4.79
N LYS A 293 17.77 -17.35 -5.07
CA LYS A 293 17.23 -16.86 -6.34
C LYS A 293 17.37 -15.33 -6.48
N ILE A 294 17.05 -14.58 -5.43
CA ILE A 294 17.24 -13.13 -5.38
C ILE A 294 18.73 -12.76 -5.46
N TYR A 295 19.57 -13.46 -4.68
CA TYR A 295 21.01 -13.25 -4.71
C TYR A 295 21.59 -13.42 -6.12
N ASN A 296 21.18 -14.50 -6.83
CA ASN A 296 21.62 -14.76 -8.19
C ASN A 296 21.08 -13.72 -9.19
N LEU A 297 19.82 -13.29 -9.05
CA LEU A 297 19.25 -12.23 -9.89
C LEU A 297 20.10 -10.95 -9.80
N TYR A 298 20.43 -10.50 -8.58
CA TYR A 298 21.11 -9.24 -8.34
C TYR A 298 22.62 -9.30 -8.64
N ASN A 299 23.28 -10.45 -8.41
CA ASN A 299 24.74 -10.53 -8.42
C ASN A 299 25.34 -11.36 -9.54
N ALA A 300 24.55 -12.19 -10.21
CA ALA A 300 25.07 -13.15 -11.19
C ALA A 300 24.31 -13.16 -12.53
N THR A 301 23.17 -12.47 -12.63
CA THR A 301 22.39 -12.46 -13.87
C THR A 301 22.92 -11.40 -14.83
N GLU A 302 23.30 -11.83 -16.02
CA GLU A 302 23.68 -10.94 -17.12
C GLU A 302 22.54 -10.00 -17.49
N GLY A 303 22.84 -8.73 -17.74
CA GLY A 303 21.83 -7.72 -18.08
C GLY A 303 21.06 -7.15 -16.88
N VAL A 304 21.42 -7.53 -15.64
CA VAL A 304 20.92 -6.90 -14.42
C VAL A 304 21.95 -5.94 -13.89
N TYR A 305 21.60 -4.66 -13.78
CA TYR A 305 22.42 -3.64 -13.15
C TYR A 305 21.87 -3.34 -11.75
N ALA A 306 22.46 -4.01 -10.76
CA ALA A 306 22.16 -3.80 -9.34
C ALA A 306 23.25 -2.90 -8.73
N TYR A 307 22.89 -1.78 -8.12
CA TYR A 307 23.81 -0.77 -7.61
C TYR A 307 23.48 -0.35 -6.17
N ASP A 308 24.51 0.07 -5.43
CA ASP A 308 24.33 0.65 -4.10
C ASP A 308 23.98 2.13 -4.21
N TYR A 309 22.73 2.49 -3.93
CA TYR A 309 22.22 3.87 -4.01
C TYR A 309 22.94 4.85 -3.08
N ARG A 310 23.57 4.36 -2.01
CA ARG A 310 24.32 5.22 -1.07
C ARG A 310 25.66 5.67 -1.63
N THR A 311 26.21 4.92 -2.57
CA THR A 311 27.51 5.20 -3.19
C THR A 311 27.42 5.92 -4.53
N ILE A 312 26.29 5.76 -5.24
CA ILE A 312 26.11 6.33 -6.57
C ILE A 312 25.03 7.42 -6.54
N SER A 313 23.76 7.04 -6.60
CA SER A 313 22.59 7.91 -6.52
C SER A 313 21.36 7.04 -6.33
N ASP A 314 20.45 7.46 -5.48
CA ASP A 314 19.15 6.81 -5.31
C ASP A 314 18.24 6.94 -6.53
N ASP A 315 18.47 7.94 -7.39
CA ASP A 315 17.70 8.17 -8.61
C ASP A 315 18.29 7.52 -9.87
N LEU A 316 19.39 6.75 -9.77
CA LEU A 316 20.05 6.20 -10.96
C LEU A 316 19.15 5.26 -11.77
N ALA A 317 18.40 4.36 -11.11
CA ALA A 317 17.46 3.46 -11.80
C ALA A 317 16.40 4.26 -12.54
N ASN A 318 15.83 5.29 -11.92
CA ASN A 318 14.83 6.18 -12.53
C ASN A 318 15.41 6.87 -13.77
N LYS A 319 16.64 7.35 -13.69
CA LYS A 319 17.31 8.01 -14.80
C LYS A 319 17.59 7.04 -15.96
N MET A 320 18.15 5.87 -15.68
CA MET A 320 18.40 4.86 -16.71
C MET A 320 17.12 4.43 -17.43
N PHE A 321 16.04 4.26 -16.66
CA PHE A 321 14.74 3.91 -17.20
C PHE A 321 14.17 5.05 -18.08
N ALA A 322 14.20 6.28 -17.59
CA ALA A 322 13.73 7.46 -18.34
C ALA A 322 14.55 7.74 -19.60
N ASP A 323 15.84 7.42 -19.61
CA ASP A 323 16.74 7.54 -20.75
C ASP A 323 16.56 6.38 -21.77
N GLY A 324 15.61 5.45 -21.56
CA GLY A 324 15.37 4.30 -22.44
C GLY A 324 16.45 3.21 -22.35
N LYS A 325 17.29 3.23 -21.34
CA LYS A 325 18.42 2.31 -21.15
C LYS A 325 18.06 1.04 -20.36
N ALA A 326 16.90 0.99 -19.74
CA ALA A 326 16.46 -0.17 -18.97
C ALA A 326 15.10 -0.66 -19.44
N LEU A 327 14.96 -1.98 -19.64
CA LEU A 327 13.68 -2.59 -19.98
C LEU A 327 12.75 -2.62 -18.77
N PHE A 328 13.28 -3.02 -17.60
CA PHE A 328 12.55 -3.08 -16.34
C PHE A 328 13.23 -2.27 -15.25
N MET A 329 12.39 -1.72 -14.37
CA MET A 329 12.82 -1.04 -13.16
C MET A 329 11.85 -1.39 -12.03
N ASN A 330 12.36 -1.81 -10.86
CA ASN A 330 11.52 -1.94 -9.67
C ASN A 330 11.56 -0.65 -8.87
N GLU A 331 10.39 -0.09 -8.64
CA GLU A 331 10.20 1.16 -7.90
C GLU A 331 8.83 1.17 -7.21
N TYR A 332 8.41 2.32 -6.71
CA TYR A 332 7.13 2.53 -6.06
C TYR A 332 6.12 3.17 -6.99
N PHE A 333 4.86 2.92 -6.73
CA PHE A 333 3.75 3.40 -7.55
C PHE A 333 3.78 4.93 -7.76
N LEU A 334 4.21 5.68 -6.74
CA LEU A 334 4.36 7.16 -6.84
C LEU A 334 5.29 7.63 -7.97
N ARG A 335 6.20 6.76 -8.44
CA ARG A 335 7.09 7.13 -9.56
C ARG A 335 6.35 7.29 -10.89
N SER A 336 5.13 6.75 -11.01
CA SER A 336 4.31 6.90 -12.20
C SER A 336 3.94 8.37 -12.50
N TRP A 337 3.96 9.24 -11.50
CA TRP A 337 3.75 10.68 -11.66
C TRP A 337 4.96 11.55 -11.31
N SER A 338 6.14 10.95 -11.20
CA SER A 338 7.39 11.66 -10.95
C SER A 338 7.86 12.45 -12.17
N GLU A 339 8.80 13.38 -11.97
CA GLU A 339 9.42 14.16 -13.03
C GLU A 339 10.13 13.25 -14.05
N PHE A 340 10.78 12.17 -13.62
CA PHE A 340 11.49 11.24 -14.49
C PHE A 340 10.55 10.60 -15.52
N THR A 341 9.42 10.05 -15.06
CA THR A 341 8.45 9.42 -15.96
C THR A 341 7.68 10.42 -16.80
N ARG A 342 7.38 11.62 -16.28
CA ARG A 342 6.74 12.69 -17.06
C ARG A 342 7.57 13.15 -18.25
N ASN A 343 8.88 13.21 -18.10
CA ASN A 343 9.82 13.69 -19.13
C ASN A 343 10.39 12.58 -20.02
N MET A 344 10.07 11.32 -19.75
CA MET A 344 10.50 10.17 -20.55
C MET A 344 9.96 10.26 -22.00
N ASN A 345 10.76 9.94 -22.99
CA ASN A 345 10.34 9.91 -24.40
C ASN A 345 9.55 8.64 -24.72
N ASP A 346 10.00 7.49 -24.19
CA ASP A 346 9.36 6.21 -24.42
C ASP A 346 8.08 6.07 -23.59
N ALA A 347 7.14 5.31 -24.10
CA ALA A 347 5.99 4.85 -23.32
C ALA A 347 6.44 3.80 -22.31
N TYR A 348 5.71 3.71 -21.19
CA TYR A 348 5.95 2.69 -20.17
C TYR A 348 4.62 2.14 -19.63
N ALA A 349 4.68 1.02 -18.93
CA ALA A 349 3.56 0.49 -18.16
C ALA A 349 4.02 -0.09 -16.82
N ILE A 350 3.05 -0.41 -15.95
CA ILE A 350 3.27 -0.89 -14.59
C ILE A 350 2.67 -2.29 -14.48
N ILE A 351 3.39 -3.19 -13.85
CA ILE A 351 2.97 -4.56 -13.52
C ILE A 351 3.38 -4.91 -12.09
N PRO A 352 2.77 -5.94 -11.46
CA PRO A 352 3.24 -6.42 -10.16
C PRO A 352 4.73 -6.79 -10.20
N ARG A 353 5.40 -6.83 -9.06
CA ARG A 353 6.73 -7.44 -8.97
C ARG A 353 6.65 -8.93 -9.28
N PRO A 354 7.73 -9.55 -9.84
CA PRO A 354 7.71 -10.95 -10.23
C PRO A 354 7.58 -11.87 -9.01
N LYS A 355 6.86 -12.98 -9.21
CA LYS A 355 6.77 -14.10 -8.27
C LYS A 355 8.08 -14.90 -8.25
N LEU A 356 8.24 -15.74 -7.22
CA LEU A 356 9.34 -16.71 -7.15
C LEU A 356 9.37 -17.61 -8.40
N ASP A 357 8.23 -18.24 -8.67
CA ASP A 357 7.99 -19.16 -9.78
C ASP A 357 6.49 -19.33 -10.02
N GLU A 358 6.10 -20.18 -10.97
CA GLU A 358 4.69 -20.40 -11.31
C GLU A 358 3.88 -21.13 -10.21
N SER A 359 4.54 -21.77 -9.23
CA SER A 359 3.88 -22.45 -8.12
C SER A 359 3.38 -21.46 -7.05
N GLN A 360 3.95 -20.26 -6.98
CA GLN A 360 3.42 -19.18 -6.16
C GLN A 360 2.09 -18.73 -6.76
N LYS A 361 1.00 -18.86 -5.98
CA LYS A 361 -0.36 -18.61 -6.46
C LYS A 361 -0.56 -17.14 -6.84
N ASP A 362 -0.34 -16.24 -5.88
CA ASP A 362 -0.69 -14.83 -6.00
C ASP A 362 0.56 -13.95 -6.09
N TYR A 363 0.45 -12.79 -6.74
CA TYR A 363 1.45 -11.73 -6.61
C TYR A 363 1.41 -11.15 -5.21
N ILE A 364 2.51 -10.55 -4.78
CA ILE A 364 2.63 -9.86 -3.50
C ILE A 364 3.22 -8.48 -3.78
N SER A 365 2.55 -7.43 -3.32
CA SER A 365 2.99 -6.06 -3.44
C SER A 365 3.35 -5.50 -2.08
N VAL A 366 4.64 -5.29 -1.84
CA VAL A 366 5.16 -4.84 -0.55
C VAL A 366 5.18 -3.32 -0.50
N MET A 367 4.82 -2.79 0.65
CA MET A 367 4.81 -1.36 0.91
C MET A 367 6.08 -0.91 1.62
N GLN A 368 6.59 0.26 1.23
CA GLN A 368 7.78 0.87 1.85
C GLN A 368 7.41 1.71 3.08
N ASP A 369 8.37 1.82 3.97
CA ASP A 369 8.30 2.54 5.24
C ASP A 369 7.72 3.97 5.21
N PRO A 370 7.98 4.86 4.26
CA PRO A 370 7.51 6.25 4.34
C PRO A 370 5.99 6.44 4.26
N LEU A 371 5.22 5.37 4.08
CA LEU A 371 3.76 5.47 4.19
C LEU A 371 3.33 5.92 5.59
N MET A 372 2.21 6.63 5.66
CA MET A 372 1.69 7.16 6.92
C MET A 372 0.46 6.38 7.36
N LEU A 373 0.43 5.99 8.63
CA LEU A 373 -0.67 5.29 9.28
C LEU A 373 -1.38 6.23 10.26
N TYR A 374 -2.71 6.16 10.31
CA TYR A 374 -3.47 6.83 11.34
C TYR A 374 -3.37 6.09 12.69
N THR A 375 -3.25 6.85 13.77
CA THR A 375 -3.32 6.33 15.13
C THR A 375 -4.03 7.32 16.03
N ILE A 376 -4.67 6.80 17.11
CA ILE A 376 -5.40 7.60 18.09
C ILE A 376 -4.52 7.77 19.34
N PRO A 377 -4.21 9.00 19.77
CA PRO A 377 -3.44 9.21 20.98
C PRO A 377 -4.27 8.88 22.24
N ILE A 378 -3.63 8.30 23.29
CA ILE A 378 -4.33 8.06 24.57
C ILE A 378 -4.79 9.34 25.27
N SER A 379 -4.22 10.49 24.89
CA SER A 379 -4.60 11.82 25.38
C SER A 379 -5.81 12.44 24.66
N LEU A 380 -6.48 11.67 23.75
CA LEU A 380 -7.68 12.14 23.06
C LEU A 380 -8.75 12.61 24.06
N ASP A 381 -9.29 13.80 23.85
CA ASP A 381 -10.52 14.23 24.53
C ASP A 381 -11.67 13.31 24.11
N MET A 382 -12.13 12.48 25.04
CA MET A 382 -13.18 11.48 24.78
C MET A 382 -14.49 12.06 24.27
N SER A 383 -14.74 13.36 24.46
CA SER A 383 -15.89 14.02 23.84
C SER A 383 -15.81 14.11 22.31
N LYS A 384 -14.63 13.89 21.75
CA LYS A 384 -14.35 13.86 20.30
C LYS A 384 -14.21 12.45 19.71
N ALA A 385 -14.23 11.39 20.53
CA ALA A 385 -13.99 10.02 20.07
C ALA A 385 -14.96 9.60 18.95
N ASP A 386 -16.25 9.93 19.08
CA ASP A 386 -17.25 9.69 18.05
C ASP A 386 -16.91 10.41 16.73
N ALA A 387 -16.46 11.67 16.82
CA ALA A 387 -16.08 12.45 15.64
C ALA A 387 -14.83 11.89 14.96
N VAL A 388 -13.85 11.43 15.72
CA VAL A 388 -12.62 10.77 15.24
C VAL A 388 -12.96 9.47 14.50
N SER A 389 -13.77 8.60 15.12
CA SER A 389 -14.20 7.34 14.53
C SER A 389 -14.96 7.55 13.21
N ALA A 390 -15.94 8.47 13.21
CA ALA A 390 -16.71 8.79 12.01
C ALA A 390 -15.85 9.45 10.91
N PHE A 391 -14.89 10.29 11.30
CA PHE A 391 -13.95 10.91 10.35
C PHE A 391 -13.09 9.86 9.63
N LEU A 392 -12.50 8.91 10.35
CA LEU A 392 -11.67 7.88 9.77
C LEU A 392 -12.47 7.03 8.78
N GLU A 393 -13.67 6.61 9.14
CA GLU A 393 -14.56 5.84 8.28
C GLU A 393 -14.98 6.63 7.04
N ALA A 394 -15.50 7.86 7.21
CA ALA A 394 -15.92 8.69 6.09
C ALA A 394 -14.76 9.02 5.13
N GLN A 395 -13.55 9.25 5.67
CA GLN A 395 -12.37 9.53 4.85
C GLN A 395 -11.94 8.30 4.05
N GLY A 396 -11.97 7.11 4.65
CA GLY A 396 -11.70 5.85 3.95
C GLY A 396 -12.67 5.64 2.79
N ILE A 397 -13.96 5.78 3.04
CA ILE A 397 -15.03 5.66 2.04
C ILE A 397 -14.86 6.67 0.90
N GLU A 398 -14.68 7.95 1.24
CA GLU A 398 -14.63 9.01 0.22
C GLU A 398 -13.35 8.93 -0.62
N ASN A 399 -12.21 8.62 0.00
CA ASN A 399 -10.99 8.40 -0.75
C ASN A 399 -11.08 7.17 -1.67
N HIS A 400 -11.69 6.07 -1.20
CA HIS A 400 -11.93 4.89 -2.02
C HIS A 400 -12.76 5.22 -3.28
N LYS A 401 -13.77 6.08 -3.13
CA LYS A 401 -14.66 6.48 -4.24
C LYS A 401 -14.04 7.49 -5.20
N THR A 402 -13.10 8.33 -4.76
CA THR A 402 -12.69 9.51 -5.53
C THR A 402 -11.19 9.65 -5.69
N VAL A 403 -10.41 9.49 -4.62
CA VAL A 403 -8.94 9.67 -4.66
C VAL A 403 -8.27 8.47 -5.33
N PHE A 404 -8.67 7.26 -4.99
CA PHE A 404 -8.11 6.05 -5.60
C PHE A 404 -8.35 5.99 -7.11
N PRO A 405 -9.58 6.22 -7.64
CA PRO A 405 -9.78 6.33 -9.08
C PRO A 405 -8.91 7.41 -9.74
N ALA A 406 -8.66 8.54 -9.05
CA ALA A 406 -7.77 9.58 -9.59
C ALA A 406 -6.29 9.12 -9.62
N ILE A 407 -5.85 8.35 -8.62
CA ILE A 407 -4.51 7.74 -8.61
C ILE A 407 -4.38 6.71 -9.72
N TYR A 408 -5.37 5.82 -9.88
CA TYR A 408 -5.43 4.84 -10.98
C TYR A 408 -5.38 5.55 -12.33
N ASP A 409 -6.27 6.52 -12.55
CA ASP A 409 -6.33 7.28 -13.78
C ASP A 409 -5.01 8.00 -14.09
N THR A 410 -4.36 8.57 -13.08
CA THR A 410 -3.08 9.25 -13.25
C THR A 410 -1.98 8.25 -13.61
N ALA A 411 -1.88 7.14 -12.88
CA ALA A 411 -0.90 6.09 -13.16
C ALA A 411 -1.10 5.49 -14.56
N LEU A 412 -2.35 5.32 -14.99
CA LEU A 412 -2.70 4.76 -16.29
C LEU A 412 -2.60 5.77 -17.45
N LYS A 413 -2.79 7.09 -17.18
CA LYS A 413 -2.87 8.11 -18.24
C LYS A 413 -1.56 8.82 -18.54
N ILE A 414 -0.58 8.84 -17.64
CA ILE A 414 0.56 9.76 -17.75
C ILE A 414 1.46 9.46 -18.94
N LYS A 415 1.57 8.23 -19.41
CA LYS A 415 2.18 7.87 -20.70
C LYS A 415 1.79 6.47 -21.20
N PHE A 416 0.66 5.99 -20.79
CA PHE A 416 0.06 4.90 -21.52
C PHE A 416 -0.30 5.45 -22.90
N VAL A 417 0.27 4.88 -23.91
CA VAL A 417 -0.07 5.19 -25.30
C VAL A 417 -1.52 4.78 -25.47
N SER A 418 -2.43 5.72 -25.27
CA SER A 418 -3.88 5.52 -25.20
C SER A 418 -4.46 4.73 -26.39
N ASP A 419 -3.73 4.65 -27.49
CA ASP A 419 -4.13 3.95 -28.71
C ASP A 419 -3.50 2.55 -28.85
N LYS A 420 -2.56 2.15 -27.98
CA LYS A 420 -1.83 0.88 -28.09
C LYS A 420 -2.07 -0.06 -26.89
N VAL A 421 -2.45 0.46 -25.75
CA VAL A 421 -2.69 -0.31 -24.53
C VAL A 421 -4.19 -0.54 -24.36
N ASP A 422 -4.58 -1.78 -24.13
CA ASP A 422 -5.93 -2.10 -23.66
C ASP A 422 -6.08 -1.56 -22.23
N SER A 423 -6.94 -0.57 -22.06
CA SER A 423 -7.15 0.12 -20.77
C SER A 423 -7.69 -0.82 -19.69
N GLU A 424 -8.49 -1.83 -20.06
CA GLU A 424 -9.01 -2.82 -19.11
C GLU A 424 -7.86 -3.69 -18.57
N VAL A 425 -6.95 -4.11 -19.45
CA VAL A 425 -5.80 -4.93 -19.06
C VAL A 425 -4.83 -4.13 -18.18
N ALA A 426 -4.58 -2.88 -18.52
CA ALA A 426 -3.72 -2.02 -17.72
C ALA A 426 -4.33 -1.73 -16.34
N SER A 427 -5.65 -1.49 -16.25
CA SER A 427 -6.36 -1.37 -14.97
C SER A 427 -6.23 -2.63 -14.14
N HIS A 428 -6.38 -3.80 -14.76
CA HIS A 428 -6.23 -5.07 -14.06
C HIS A 428 -4.83 -5.27 -13.46
N MET A 429 -3.76 -4.77 -14.09
CA MET A 429 -2.41 -4.81 -13.48
C MET A 429 -2.35 -3.99 -12.20
N VAL A 430 -3.01 -2.84 -12.17
CA VAL A 430 -3.10 -2.01 -10.96
C VAL A 430 -3.97 -2.69 -9.89
N ASP A 431 -5.07 -3.34 -10.28
CA ASP A 431 -5.91 -4.11 -9.35
C ASP A 431 -5.13 -5.27 -8.70
N LEU A 432 -4.28 -5.96 -9.47
CA LEU A 432 -3.39 -7.01 -8.93
C LEU A 432 -2.41 -6.44 -7.90
N ILE A 433 -1.85 -5.26 -8.14
CA ILE A 433 -0.95 -4.59 -7.19
C ILE A 433 -1.72 -4.20 -5.93
N TYR A 434 -2.87 -3.54 -6.08
CA TYR A 434 -3.70 -3.06 -4.98
C TYR A 434 -4.20 -4.20 -4.09
N SER A 435 -4.79 -5.24 -4.67
CA SER A 435 -5.37 -6.36 -3.93
C SER A 435 -4.34 -7.26 -3.24
N SER A 436 -3.04 -7.08 -3.55
CA SER A 436 -1.94 -7.87 -2.98
C SER A 436 -1.02 -7.09 -2.04
N MET A 437 -1.44 -5.87 -1.65
CA MET A 437 -0.65 -5.01 -0.76
C MET A 437 -0.50 -5.62 0.63
N THR A 438 0.74 -5.80 1.09
CA THR A 438 1.07 -6.30 2.41
C THR A 438 2.49 -5.91 2.83
N SER A 439 2.84 -6.17 4.08
CA SER A 439 4.21 -6.15 4.62
C SER A 439 4.32 -7.15 5.75
N ASP A 440 5.47 -7.80 5.88
CA ASP A 440 5.70 -8.76 6.96
C ASP A 440 5.86 -8.06 8.32
N PHE A 441 5.29 -8.63 9.39
CA PHE A 441 5.37 -8.08 10.74
C PHE A 441 6.82 -7.78 11.19
N ALA A 442 7.77 -8.70 10.90
CA ALA A 442 9.15 -8.50 11.31
C ALA A 442 9.88 -7.45 10.46
N VAL A 443 9.39 -7.14 9.25
CA VAL A 443 9.85 -5.99 8.44
C VAL A 443 9.30 -4.69 9.02
N ILE A 444 8.02 -4.63 9.30
CA ILE A 444 7.35 -3.47 9.91
C ILE A 444 8.00 -3.11 11.25
N ASN A 445 8.25 -4.10 12.09
CA ASN A 445 8.87 -3.94 13.40
C ASN A 445 10.40 -4.14 13.39
N GLY A 446 11.03 -3.98 12.23
CA GLY A 446 12.47 -4.23 12.02
C GLY A 446 13.33 -3.45 13.01
N PHE A 447 13.00 -2.19 13.28
CA PHE A 447 13.73 -1.36 14.24
C PHE A 447 13.82 -2.03 15.63
N TYR A 448 12.75 -2.67 16.09
CA TYR A 448 12.71 -3.35 17.38
C TYR A 448 13.30 -4.76 17.32
N LEU A 449 13.12 -5.46 16.20
CA LEU A 449 13.53 -6.85 15.99
C LEU A 449 14.96 -7.00 15.41
N ASN A 450 15.87 -6.09 15.79
CA ASN A 450 17.27 -6.09 15.36
C ASN A 450 17.46 -6.09 13.83
N SER A 451 16.54 -5.49 13.09
CA SER A 451 16.53 -5.40 11.62
C SER A 451 16.77 -6.76 10.94
N ILE A 452 16.15 -7.83 11.48
CA ILE A 452 16.38 -9.21 11.01
C ILE A 452 16.13 -9.35 9.50
N ALA A 453 15.11 -8.69 8.97
CA ALA A 453 14.80 -8.73 7.54
C ALA A 453 15.87 -8.03 6.68
N ASP A 454 16.49 -6.96 7.18
CA ASP A 454 17.51 -6.18 6.45
C ASP A 454 18.76 -7.02 6.15
N THR A 455 18.97 -8.11 6.89
CA THR A 455 20.06 -9.06 6.64
C THR A 455 20.04 -9.60 5.20
N VAL A 456 18.86 -9.83 4.61
CA VAL A 456 18.72 -10.22 3.19
C VAL A 456 19.37 -9.17 2.28
N GLY A 457 19.00 -7.91 2.48
CA GLY A 457 19.52 -6.79 1.72
C GLY A 457 21.03 -6.63 1.87
N HIS A 458 21.54 -6.73 3.11
CA HIS A 458 22.98 -6.63 3.39
C HIS A 458 23.79 -7.75 2.74
N LEU A 459 23.28 -8.98 2.73
CA LEU A 459 23.96 -10.11 2.10
C LEU A 459 24.01 -9.96 0.58
N VAL A 460 22.92 -9.53 -0.05
CA VAL A 460 22.88 -9.24 -1.49
C VAL A 460 23.87 -8.13 -1.84
N GLU A 461 23.88 -7.06 -1.09
CA GLU A 461 24.74 -5.89 -1.29
C GLU A 461 26.23 -6.22 -1.15
N ARG A 462 26.59 -7.01 -0.11
CA ARG A 462 27.96 -7.44 0.14
C ARG A 462 28.41 -8.62 -0.75
N LYS A 463 27.50 -9.14 -1.54
CA LYS A 463 27.72 -10.36 -2.37
C LYS A 463 28.10 -11.58 -1.54
N GLU A 464 27.48 -11.73 -0.37
CA GLU A 464 27.70 -12.83 0.57
C GLU A 464 26.54 -13.82 0.50
N ASN A 465 26.80 -15.04 0.02
CA ASN A 465 25.78 -16.10 -0.03
C ASN A 465 25.86 -16.98 1.24
N THR A 466 25.54 -16.36 2.39
CA THR A 466 25.63 -16.99 3.72
C THR A 466 24.31 -16.90 4.51
N PHE A 467 23.17 -16.94 3.82
CA PHE A 467 21.85 -16.66 4.39
C PHE A 467 21.58 -17.42 5.70
N VAL A 468 21.69 -18.74 5.71
CA VAL A 468 21.34 -19.56 6.87
C VAL A 468 22.20 -19.23 8.09
N SER A 469 23.52 -19.15 7.93
CA SER A 469 24.42 -18.83 9.06
C SER A 469 24.26 -17.40 9.56
N SER A 470 24.02 -16.45 8.65
CA SER A 470 23.83 -15.05 9.00
C SER A 470 22.51 -14.83 9.75
N MET A 471 21.42 -15.47 9.30
CA MET A 471 20.14 -15.43 9.99
C MET A 471 20.18 -16.11 11.36
N GLN A 472 20.82 -17.28 11.47
CA GLN A 472 21.00 -17.96 12.75
C GLN A 472 21.75 -17.12 13.78
N ALA A 473 22.74 -16.33 13.35
CA ALA A 473 23.55 -15.49 14.23
C ALA A 473 22.75 -14.38 14.92
N ILE A 474 21.66 -13.91 14.33
CA ILE A 474 20.84 -12.81 14.86
C ILE A 474 19.48 -13.26 15.39
N LEU A 475 19.03 -14.47 15.04
CA LEU A 475 17.68 -14.97 15.33
C LEU A 475 17.38 -15.01 16.83
N GLU A 476 18.32 -15.49 17.66
CA GLU A 476 18.13 -15.58 19.11
C GLU A 476 17.85 -14.19 19.73
N GLY A 477 18.63 -13.18 19.32
CA GLY A 477 18.43 -11.81 19.78
C GLY A 477 17.11 -11.22 19.30
N ALA A 478 16.68 -11.50 18.08
CA ALA A 478 15.40 -11.04 17.56
C ALA A 478 14.21 -11.75 18.25
N GLN A 479 14.33 -13.06 18.54
CA GLN A 479 13.33 -13.80 19.32
C GLN A 479 13.19 -13.25 20.73
N GLN A 480 14.31 -12.95 21.42
CA GLN A 480 14.26 -12.32 22.74
C GLN A 480 13.52 -10.98 22.68
N LYS A 481 13.77 -10.18 21.64
CA LYS A 481 13.06 -8.91 21.43
C LYS A 481 11.56 -9.11 21.17
N LEU A 482 11.18 -10.11 20.40
CA LEU A 482 9.77 -10.45 20.20
C LEU A 482 9.07 -10.84 21.51
N GLU A 483 9.73 -11.62 22.37
CA GLU A 483 9.17 -11.96 23.68
C GLU A 483 9.07 -10.72 24.60
N GLU A 484 10.05 -9.80 24.57
CA GLU A 484 9.95 -8.52 25.26
C GLU A 484 8.75 -7.69 24.73
N MET A 485 8.50 -7.69 23.41
CA MET A 485 7.32 -7.05 22.83
C MET A 485 6.03 -7.66 23.37
N LYS A 486 5.89 -8.99 23.35
CA LYS A 486 4.70 -9.70 23.87
C LYS A 486 4.40 -9.38 25.32
N LEU A 487 5.43 -9.24 26.17
CA LEU A 487 5.27 -8.89 27.58
C LEU A 487 4.81 -7.44 27.80
N ASN A 488 5.20 -6.53 26.92
CA ASN A 488 4.92 -5.10 27.01
C ASN A 488 3.69 -4.67 26.20
N TYR A 489 3.24 -5.51 25.28
CA TYR A 489 2.03 -5.25 24.53
C TYR A 489 0.84 -5.43 25.50
N ARG A 490 0.26 -4.34 25.91
CA ARG A 490 -0.88 -4.36 26.82
C ARG A 490 -2.10 -4.89 26.05
N VAL A 491 -2.48 -6.11 26.38
CA VAL A 491 -3.77 -6.69 26.02
C VAL A 491 -4.86 -6.02 26.85
#